data_959d6a653faef27c115f9a9cdf5e8aab
#
_entry.id   959d6a653faef27c115f9a9cdf5e8aab
#
_cell.length_a   1.000
_cell.length_b   1.000
_cell.length_c   1.000
_cell.angle_alpha   90.00
_cell.angle_beta   90.00
_cell.angle_gamma   90.00
#
_symmetry.space_group_name_H-M   'P 1'
#
loop_
_entity.id
_entity.type
_entity.pdbx_description
1 polymer ?
#
loop_
_entity_poly.entity_id
_entity_poly.type
_entity_poly.pdbx_seq_one_letter_code
_entity_poly.pdbx_strand_id
1 'polypeptide(L)'
;MKLRHLFFACSGVFVMMFSLLLLVVIVFSDEEDGGSGGNLIYGGVSVSQEVLAHKPMLEKYAREYGIEEYLNVLLAIIQVESGGTLEDVMQSSESLGLPPNSLSTEESIKQGCKYFSELLAAAETKSCDLNSVIQSYNYGGGFLDYVAGRGKKYTFELAESFARDKSGGKKVTYTNPVAVEKNGGWRYSYGNMFYVLLVSQYLTVAHFDDETVQAIMEEALKYEGWTYVYGGDSPSTSFDCSGLVQWCYGKAGIALPRTAQEQYNVTQHIPLSEAKAGDLVFFHSTYNAGTYITHVGLYVGNNRMYHAGNPISYADLTGSYWQQHLAGAGRIKQ
;
A
#
# COMPACT_ATOMS: atom_id res chain seq x y z
N MET A 1 -6.58 -39.09 -17.89
CA MET A 1 -7.47 -38.73 -16.78
C MET A 1 -7.52 -37.22 -16.73
N LYS A 2 -8.64 -36.57 -17.12
CA LYS A 2 -8.75 -35.12 -17.28
C LYS A 2 -9.10 -34.54 -15.91
N LEU A 3 -8.16 -33.75 -15.33
CA LEU A 3 -8.39 -32.96 -14.13
C LEU A 3 -9.27 -31.76 -14.52
N ARG A 4 -10.52 -31.78 -14.13
CA ARG A 4 -11.47 -30.66 -14.25
C ARG A 4 -11.19 -29.69 -13.09
N HIS A 5 -10.56 -28.55 -13.36
CA HIS A 5 -10.52 -27.45 -12.43
C HIS A 5 -11.92 -26.82 -12.34
N LEU A 6 -12.59 -27.06 -11.25
CA LEU A 6 -13.88 -26.47 -10.92
C LEU A 6 -13.62 -25.23 -10.07
N PHE A 7 -13.57 -24.06 -10.70
CA PHE A 7 -13.51 -22.78 -9.98
C PHE A 7 -14.93 -22.45 -9.50
N PHE A 8 -15.15 -22.53 -8.21
CA PHE A 8 -16.35 -22.00 -7.58
C PHE A 8 -16.16 -20.52 -7.25
N ALA A 9 -17.13 -19.72 -7.69
CA ALA A 9 -17.24 -18.32 -7.33
C ALA A 9 -17.52 -18.22 -5.81
N CYS A 10 -16.64 -17.57 -5.05
CA CYS A 10 -16.96 -17.09 -3.71
C CYS A 10 -18.08 -16.06 -3.80
N SER A 11 -19.32 -16.45 -3.51
CA SER A 11 -20.39 -15.52 -3.20
C SER A 11 -20.31 -15.20 -1.70
N GLY A 12 -19.46 -14.25 -1.32
CA GLY A 12 -19.47 -13.69 0.01
C GLY A 12 -20.72 -12.83 0.21
N VAL A 13 -21.52 -13.17 1.21
CA VAL A 13 -22.62 -12.33 1.69
C VAL A 13 -22.04 -11.08 2.30
N PHE A 14 -22.14 -9.95 1.60
CA PHE A 14 -21.75 -8.64 2.10
C PHE A 14 -22.80 -8.11 3.06
N VAL A 15 -22.44 -7.96 4.33
CA VAL A 15 -23.16 -7.11 5.27
C VAL A 15 -22.78 -5.66 4.93
N MET A 16 -23.77 -4.87 4.46
CA MET A 16 -23.62 -3.45 4.20
C MET A 16 -23.33 -2.71 5.51
N MET A 17 -22.09 -2.26 5.67
CA MET A 17 -21.79 -1.06 6.44
C MET A 17 -21.46 0.06 5.46
N PHE A 18 -22.34 1.07 5.42
CA PHE A 18 -22.11 2.32 4.70
C PHE A 18 -20.94 3.06 5.40
N SER A 19 -19.74 2.93 4.87
CA SER A 19 -18.70 3.92 5.04
C SER A 19 -18.45 4.55 3.68
N LEU A 20 -18.53 5.87 3.67
CA LEU A 20 -18.38 6.75 2.52
C LEU A 20 -17.01 6.48 1.88
N LEU A 21 -16.99 5.68 0.81
CA LEU A 21 -15.77 5.42 0.03
C LEU A 21 -15.52 6.66 -0.81
N LEU A 22 -14.52 7.44 -0.42
CA LEU A 22 -13.96 8.47 -1.30
C LEU A 22 -13.24 7.73 -2.44
N LEU A 23 -13.82 7.82 -3.63
CA LEU A 23 -13.27 7.24 -4.85
C LEU A 23 -11.97 7.98 -5.20
N VAL A 24 -10.82 7.38 -4.91
CA VAL A 24 -9.54 7.85 -5.46
C VAL A 24 -9.44 7.29 -6.86
N VAL A 25 -9.82 8.09 -7.85
CA VAL A 25 -9.56 7.79 -9.26
C VAL A 25 -8.06 7.94 -9.48
N ILE A 26 -7.34 6.84 -9.50
CA ILE A 26 -5.97 6.82 -10.03
C ILE A 26 -6.10 6.83 -11.55
N VAL A 27 -6.06 8.02 -12.14
CA VAL A 27 -5.90 8.16 -13.59
C VAL A 27 -4.45 7.79 -13.91
N PHE A 28 -4.24 6.59 -14.46
CA PHE A 28 -3.00 6.30 -15.15
C PHE A 28 -3.00 7.11 -16.44
N SER A 29 -2.36 8.27 -16.45
CA SER A 29 -1.96 8.90 -17.68
C SER A 29 -0.86 8.06 -18.28
N ASP A 30 -1.09 7.53 -19.50
CA ASP A 30 -0.05 6.99 -20.35
C ASP A 30 0.87 8.15 -20.77
N GLU A 31 1.88 8.45 -19.96
CA GLU A 31 3.04 9.20 -20.40
C GLU A 31 4.16 8.19 -20.58
N GLU A 32 4.52 7.96 -21.87
CA GLU A 32 5.78 7.37 -22.25
C GLU A 32 6.90 8.30 -21.76
N ASP A 33 7.51 7.95 -20.63
CA ASP A 33 8.81 8.52 -20.30
C ASP A 33 9.79 7.39 -19.94
N GLY A 34 10.85 7.32 -20.76
CA GLY A 34 11.94 6.38 -20.62
C GLY A 34 12.82 6.75 -19.43
N GLY A 35 12.49 6.24 -18.26
CA GLY A 35 13.25 6.43 -17.04
C GLY A 35 13.41 5.13 -16.26
N SER A 36 14.64 4.70 -16.14
CA SER A 36 15.26 3.85 -15.11
C SER A 36 14.30 3.09 -14.17
N GLY A 37 14.37 1.76 -14.19
CA GLY A 37 13.56 0.87 -13.35
C GLY A 37 13.81 1.08 -11.86
N GLY A 38 13.12 2.06 -11.28
CA GLY A 38 12.98 2.20 -9.83
C GLY A 38 11.98 1.16 -9.31
N ASN A 39 12.36 0.39 -8.29
CA ASN A 39 11.43 -0.44 -7.55
C ASN A 39 10.28 0.43 -7.02
N LEU A 40 9.04 0.04 -7.30
CA LEU A 40 7.87 0.64 -6.69
C LEU A 40 7.90 0.34 -5.19
N ILE A 41 8.27 1.34 -4.37
CA ILE A 41 8.20 1.23 -2.92
C ILE A 41 6.78 1.64 -2.52
N TYR A 42 5.98 0.69 -2.06
CA TYR A 42 4.67 0.97 -1.49
C TYR A 42 4.83 1.54 -0.08
N GLY A 43 4.70 2.85 0.02
CA GLY A 43 4.99 3.63 1.21
C GLY A 43 3.99 3.51 2.35
N GLY A 44 2.91 2.74 2.21
CA GLY A 44 1.92 2.53 3.26
C GLY A 44 0.74 1.69 2.81
N VAL A 45 -0.04 1.23 3.79
CA VAL A 45 -1.22 0.42 3.56
C VAL A 45 -2.41 0.97 4.37
N SER A 46 -3.59 1.06 3.74
CA SER A 46 -4.85 1.47 4.39
C SER A 46 -5.80 0.29 4.42
N VAL A 47 -5.70 -0.53 5.46
CA VAL A 47 -6.50 -1.75 5.64
C VAL A 47 -7.31 -1.71 6.93
N SER A 48 -8.25 -2.63 7.09
CA SER A 48 -9.12 -2.73 8.27
C SER A 48 -8.36 -3.16 9.53
N GLN A 49 -8.97 -2.97 10.71
CA GLN A 49 -8.39 -3.39 11.98
C GLN A 49 -8.29 -4.93 12.07
N GLU A 50 -9.21 -5.64 11.45
CA GLU A 50 -9.19 -7.10 11.35
C GLU A 50 -7.93 -7.59 10.61
N VAL A 51 -7.56 -6.92 9.52
CA VAL A 51 -6.32 -7.21 8.80
C VAL A 51 -5.09 -6.83 9.63
N LEU A 52 -5.09 -5.65 10.27
CA LEU A 52 -3.98 -5.21 11.12
C LEU A 52 -3.74 -6.13 12.32
N ALA A 53 -4.77 -6.82 12.83
CA ALA A 53 -4.62 -7.81 13.89
C ALA A 53 -3.71 -8.99 13.50
N HIS A 54 -3.58 -9.28 12.20
CA HIS A 54 -2.69 -10.33 11.68
C HIS A 54 -1.25 -9.85 11.44
N LYS A 55 -0.98 -8.54 11.53
CA LYS A 55 0.34 -7.95 11.22
C LYS A 55 1.49 -8.60 11.99
N PRO A 56 1.43 -8.85 13.32
CA PRO A 56 2.55 -9.46 14.04
C PRO A 56 2.91 -10.87 13.54
N MET A 57 1.90 -11.65 13.16
CA MET A 57 2.11 -12.99 12.59
C MET A 57 2.65 -12.91 11.17
N LEU A 58 2.14 -11.96 10.38
CA LEU A 58 2.61 -11.70 9.02
C LEU A 58 4.09 -11.25 9.01
N GLU A 59 4.49 -10.36 9.94
CA GLU A 59 5.89 -9.93 10.12
C GLU A 59 6.82 -11.11 10.46
N LYS A 60 6.36 -12.04 11.32
CA LYS A 60 7.12 -13.25 11.66
C LYS A 60 7.45 -14.06 10.41
N TYR A 61 6.44 -14.34 9.57
CA TYR A 61 6.63 -15.17 8.38
C TYR A 61 7.23 -14.41 7.20
N ALA A 62 6.96 -13.11 7.07
CA ALA A 62 7.66 -12.27 6.09
C ALA A 62 9.18 -12.29 6.34
N ARG A 63 9.61 -12.22 7.61
CA ARG A 63 11.03 -12.35 8.00
C ARG A 63 11.57 -13.75 7.73
N GLU A 64 10.80 -14.80 8.04
CA GLU A 64 11.20 -16.20 7.78
C GLU A 64 11.53 -16.44 6.31
N TYR A 65 10.78 -15.77 5.40
CA TYR A 65 10.95 -15.93 3.95
C TYR A 65 11.72 -14.77 3.27
N GLY A 66 12.24 -13.79 4.03
CA GLY A 66 13.06 -12.69 3.52
C GLY A 66 12.28 -11.71 2.63
N ILE A 67 11.03 -11.43 2.98
CA ILE A 67 10.10 -10.57 2.22
C ILE A 67 9.48 -9.46 3.07
N GLU A 68 10.19 -9.00 4.11
CA GLU A 68 9.70 -7.96 5.03
C GLU A 68 9.38 -6.65 4.32
N GLU A 69 10.11 -6.30 3.27
CA GLU A 69 9.89 -5.11 2.47
C GLU A 69 8.53 -5.10 1.75
N TYR A 70 7.90 -6.29 1.59
CA TYR A 70 6.57 -6.44 0.96
C TYR A 70 5.43 -6.52 1.99
N LEU A 71 5.66 -6.21 3.26
CA LEU A 71 4.66 -6.35 4.33
C LEU A 71 3.36 -5.61 4.01
N ASN A 72 3.45 -4.39 3.47
CA ASN A 72 2.28 -3.62 3.08
C ASN A 72 1.50 -4.27 1.94
N VAL A 73 2.19 -4.87 0.96
CA VAL A 73 1.55 -5.64 -0.12
C VAL A 73 0.83 -6.86 0.43
N LEU A 74 1.45 -7.59 1.35
CA LEU A 74 0.86 -8.77 1.98
C LEU A 74 -0.38 -8.42 2.82
N LEU A 75 -0.37 -7.31 3.56
CA LEU A 75 -1.55 -6.79 4.27
C LEU A 75 -2.67 -6.41 3.29
N ALA A 76 -2.34 -5.76 2.17
CA ALA A 76 -3.32 -5.44 1.14
C ALA A 76 -3.89 -6.70 0.46
N ILE A 77 -3.09 -7.76 0.30
CA ILE A 77 -3.55 -9.07 -0.18
C ILE A 77 -4.54 -9.67 0.82
N ILE A 78 -4.24 -9.72 2.12
CA ILE A 78 -5.21 -10.18 3.14
C ILE A 78 -6.51 -9.39 3.06
N GLN A 79 -6.43 -8.07 2.89
CA GLN A 79 -7.62 -7.22 2.77
C GLN A 79 -8.49 -7.62 1.56
N VAL A 80 -7.88 -7.91 0.42
CA VAL A 80 -8.60 -8.31 -0.80
C VAL A 80 -9.14 -9.74 -0.71
N GLU A 81 -8.39 -10.66 -0.12
CA GLU A 81 -8.75 -12.07 -0.08
C GLU A 81 -9.85 -12.37 0.95
N SER A 82 -9.77 -11.78 2.14
CA SER A 82 -10.66 -12.15 3.26
C SER A 82 -11.15 -10.99 4.11
N GLY A 83 -10.59 -9.78 3.92
CA GLY A 83 -10.79 -8.67 4.86
C GLY A 83 -10.28 -8.98 6.27
N GLY A 84 -9.46 -10.01 6.44
CA GLY A 84 -8.91 -10.45 7.73
C GLY A 84 -9.88 -11.27 8.59
N THR A 85 -11.02 -11.71 8.05
CA THR A 85 -12.12 -12.30 8.84
C THR A 85 -12.29 -13.82 8.65
N LEU A 86 -11.68 -14.41 7.63
CA LEU A 86 -11.70 -15.85 7.39
C LEU A 86 -10.53 -16.54 8.11
N GLU A 87 -10.63 -17.86 8.37
CA GLU A 87 -9.49 -18.62 8.90
C GLU A 87 -8.34 -18.70 7.90
N ASP A 88 -8.63 -19.00 6.64
CA ASP A 88 -7.65 -18.90 5.54
C ASP A 88 -7.56 -17.44 5.06
N VAL A 89 -6.95 -16.61 5.88
CA VAL A 89 -6.95 -15.13 5.69
C VAL A 89 -6.27 -14.68 4.40
N MET A 90 -5.30 -15.44 3.88
CA MET A 90 -4.59 -15.18 2.63
C MET A 90 -5.11 -15.99 1.45
N GLN A 91 -6.16 -16.81 1.66
CA GLN A 91 -6.72 -17.73 0.67
C GLN A 91 -5.65 -18.59 -0.03
N SER A 92 -4.69 -19.04 0.77
CA SER A 92 -3.48 -19.72 0.27
C SER A 92 -3.61 -21.24 0.14
N SER A 93 -4.74 -21.85 0.57
CA SER A 93 -5.01 -23.29 0.45
C SER A 93 -4.83 -23.82 -0.97
N GLU A 94 -5.32 -23.07 -1.98
CA GLU A 94 -5.29 -23.50 -3.37
C GLU A 94 -3.85 -23.61 -3.91
N SER A 95 -2.90 -22.84 -3.37
CA SER A 95 -1.48 -22.96 -3.72
C SER A 95 -0.86 -24.31 -3.32
N LEU A 96 -1.49 -25.00 -2.37
CA LEU A 96 -1.15 -26.38 -1.95
C LEU A 96 -2.00 -27.44 -2.63
N GLY A 97 -2.91 -27.05 -3.53
CA GLY A 97 -3.87 -27.95 -4.17
C GLY A 97 -4.99 -28.42 -3.22
N LEU A 98 -5.20 -27.71 -2.10
CA LEU A 98 -6.28 -27.95 -1.15
C LEU A 98 -7.56 -27.21 -1.56
N PRO A 99 -8.73 -27.62 -1.07
CA PRO A 99 -9.95 -26.84 -1.24
C PRO A 99 -9.81 -25.44 -0.61
N PRO A 100 -10.52 -24.41 -1.12
CA PRO A 100 -10.55 -23.08 -0.51
C PRO A 100 -10.94 -23.12 0.98
N ASN A 101 -10.38 -22.21 1.79
CA ASN A 101 -10.63 -22.12 3.23
C ASN A 101 -10.29 -23.39 4.03
N SER A 102 -9.24 -24.13 3.64
CA SER A 102 -8.81 -25.36 4.31
C SER A 102 -7.71 -25.16 5.34
N LEU A 103 -7.11 -23.97 5.42
CA LEU A 103 -6.01 -23.66 6.33
C LEU A 103 -6.50 -22.85 7.53
N SER A 104 -5.88 -23.08 8.69
CA SER A 104 -5.98 -22.19 9.84
C SER A 104 -5.26 -20.86 9.53
N THR A 105 -5.53 -19.83 10.34
CA THR A 105 -4.95 -18.49 10.14
C THR A 105 -3.41 -18.52 10.09
N GLU A 106 -2.78 -19.27 10.99
CA GLU A 106 -1.30 -19.34 10.99
C GLU A 106 -0.76 -20.09 9.77
N GLU A 107 -1.38 -21.20 9.40
CA GLU A 107 -0.99 -21.98 8.21
C GLU A 107 -1.21 -21.16 6.94
N SER A 108 -2.31 -20.41 6.86
CA SER A 108 -2.62 -19.52 5.76
C SER A 108 -1.58 -18.43 5.58
N ILE A 109 -1.22 -17.73 6.65
CA ILE A 109 -0.21 -16.66 6.61
C ILE A 109 1.16 -17.23 6.24
N LYS A 110 1.54 -18.35 6.87
CA LYS A 110 2.81 -19.02 6.55
C LYS A 110 2.90 -19.42 5.08
N GLN A 111 1.86 -20.10 4.57
CA GLN A 111 1.80 -20.54 3.18
C GLN A 111 1.71 -19.37 2.21
N GLY A 112 0.91 -18.35 2.52
CA GLY A 112 0.78 -17.14 1.70
C GLY A 112 2.11 -16.39 1.55
N CYS A 113 2.86 -16.21 2.65
CA CYS A 113 4.20 -15.62 2.60
C CYS A 113 5.17 -16.47 1.79
N LYS A 114 5.18 -17.78 2.02
CA LYS A 114 6.02 -18.71 1.24
C LYS A 114 5.72 -18.63 -0.25
N TYR A 115 4.45 -18.71 -0.62
CA TYR A 115 4.03 -18.65 -2.02
C TYR A 115 4.39 -17.31 -2.67
N PHE A 116 4.19 -16.21 -1.96
CA PHE A 116 4.58 -14.89 -2.44
C PHE A 116 6.09 -14.77 -2.65
N SER A 117 6.91 -15.32 -1.75
CA SER A 117 8.37 -15.36 -1.89
C SER A 117 8.83 -16.19 -3.10
N GLU A 118 8.18 -17.32 -3.37
CA GLU A 118 8.44 -18.14 -4.55
C GLU A 118 8.11 -17.40 -5.85
N LEU A 119 7.00 -16.64 -5.87
CA LEU A 119 6.62 -15.79 -7.00
C LEU A 119 7.61 -14.63 -7.22
N LEU A 120 8.10 -14.00 -6.14
CA LEU A 120 9.14 -12.95 -6.23
C LEU A 120 10.43 -13.51 -6.86
N ALA A 121 10.94 -14.63 -6.38
CA ALA A 121 12.13 -15.27 -6.93
C ALA A 121 11.96 -15.64 -8.41
N ALA A 122 10.76 -16.13 -8.78
CA ALA A 122 10.46 -16.43 -10.18
C ALA A 122 10.38 -15.15 -11.05
N ALA A 123 9.82 -14.06 -10.51
CA ALA A 123 9.74 -12.77 -11.19
C ALA A 123 11.11 -12.14 -11.40
N GLU A 124 11.99 -12.19 -10.39
CA GLU A 124 13.38 -11.73 -10.50
C GLU A 124 14.12 -12.45 -11.63
N THR A 125 14.06 -13.80 -11.66
CA THR A 125 14.67 -14.61 -12.73
C THR A 125 14.18 -14.22 -14.12
N LYS A 126 12.92 -13.80 -14.25
CA LYS A 126 12.26 -13.42 -15.50
C LYS A 126 12.33 -11.91 -15.77
N SER A 127 12.85 -11.13 -14.83
CA SER A 127 12.86 -9.65 -14.86
C SER A 127 11.44 -9.06 -14.97
N CYS A 128 10.45 -9.69 -14.32
CA CYS A 128 9.08 -9.18 -14.24
C CYS A 128 8.93 -8.23 -13.06
N ASP A 129 8.00 -7.28 -13.17
CA ASP A 129 7.71 -6.30 -12.12
C ASP A 129 6.85 -6.85 -10.98
N LEU A 130 6.75 -6.10 -9.87
CA LEU A 130 5.98 -6.48 -8.69
C LEU A 130 4.49 -6.63 -8.99
N ASN A 131 3.90 -5.83 -9.88
CA ASN A 131 2.50 -5.99 -10.26
C ASN A 131 2.24 -7.33 -10.95
N SER A 132 3.23 -7.85 -11.69
CA SER A 132 3.17 -9.22 -12.24
C SER A 132 3.17 -10.28 -11.13
N VAL A 133 3.90 -10.07 -10.04
CA VAL A 133 3.89 -10.94 -8.85
C VAL A 133 2.53 -10.89 -8.16
N ILE A 134 2.00 -9.69 -7.91
CA ILE A 134 0.68 -9.48 -7.29
C ILE A 134 -0.40 -10.19 -8.11
N GLN A 135 -0.45 -9.99 -9.42
CA GLN A 135 -1.42 -10.67 -10.27
C GLN A 135 -1.23 -12.20 -10.26
N SER A 136 0.02 -12.66 -10.20
CA SER A 136 0.34 -14.10 -10.15
C SER A 136 -0.07 -14.76 -8.85
N TYR A 137 -0.18 -14.00 -7.75
CA TYR A 137 -0.73 -14.53 -6.50
C TYR A 137 -2.15 -15.08 -6.71
N ASN A 138 -2.97 -14.36 -7.49
CA ASN A 138 -4.33 -14.78 -7.83
C ASN A 138 -4.42 -15.74 -9.03
N TYR A 139 -3.52 -15.58 -10.03
CA TYR A 139 -3.59 -16.37 -11.28
C TYR A 139 -2.73 -17.63 -11.28
N GLY A 140 -1.81 -17.75 -10.31
CA GLY A 140 -0.75 -18.74 -10.34
C GLY A 140 0.48 -18.28 -11.12
N GLY A 141 1.63 -18.92 -10.85
CA GLY A 141 2.93 -18.54 -11.41
C GLY A 141 3.04 -18.57 -12.94
N GLY A 142 2.13 -19.27 -13.62
CA GLY A 142 2.09 -19.27 -15.10
C GLY A 142 1.80 -17.92 -15.72
N PHE A 143 1.29 -16.95 -14.96
CA PHE A 143 1.15 -15.57 -15.42
C PHE A 143 2.50 -14.86 -15.57
N LEU A 144 3.48 -15.16 -14.71
CA LEU A 144 4.85 -14.63 -14.88
C LEU A 144 5.48 -15.06 -16.22
N ASP A 145 5.29 -16.30 -16.63
CA ASP A 145 5.77 -16.77 -17.94
C ASP A 145 5.08 -16.02 -19.09
N TYR A 146 3.78 -15.76 -18.93
CA TYR A 146 3.00 -15.03 -19.92
C TYR A 146 3.49 -13.58 -20.08
N VAL A 147 3.74 -12.88 -18.98
CA VAL A 147 4.24 -11.49 -18.96
C VAL A 147 5.70 -11.42 -19.46
N ALA A 148 6.55 -12.36 -19.04
CA ALA A 148 7.96 -12.41 -19.43
C ALA A 148 8.14 -12.46 -20.96
N GLY A 149 7.25 -13.17 -21.66
CA GLY A 149 7.23 -13.22 -23.13
C GLY A 149 6.61 -11.98 -23.81
N ARG A 150 6.13 -10.97 -23.05
CA ARG A 150 5.34 -9.85 -23.55
C ARG A 150 5.73 -8.48 -22.97
N GLY A 151 7.03 -8.28 -22.74
CA GLY A 151 7.56 -6.99 -22.29
C GLY A 151 7.90 -6.93 -20.79
N LYS A 152 7.68 -8.01 -20.02
CA LYS A 152 8.13 -8.18 -18.64
C LYS A 152 7.47 -7.24 -17.61
N LYS A 153 6.50 -6.43 -18.02
CA LYS A 153 5.73 -5.53 -17.15
C LYS A 153 4.26 -5.90 -17.19
N TYR A 154 3.64 -5.83 -16.04
CA TYR A 154 2.19 -5.99 -15.92
C TYR A 154 1.47 -4.88 -16.67
N THR A 155 0.40 -5.26 -17.38
CA THR A 155 -0.66 -4.34 -17.79
C THR A 155 -2.02 -5.00 -17.55
N PHE A 156 -3.06 -4.19 -17.41
CA PHE A 156 -4.42 -4.72 -17.25
C PHE A 156 -4.83 -5.57 -18.47
N GLU A 157 -4.42 -5.17 -19.68
CA GLU A 157 -4.70 -5.87 -20.93
C GLU A 157 -4.06 -7.26 -20.96
N LEU A 158 -2.85 -7.41 -20.39
CA LEU A 158 -2.20 -8.72 -20.25
C LEU A 158 -2.96 -9.60 -19.26
N ALA A 159 -3.41 -9.06 -18.13
CA ALA A 159 -4.22 -9.80 -17.16
C ALA A 159 -5.58 -10.19 -17.77
N GLU A 160 -6.25 -9.29 -18.48
CA GLU A 160 -7.50 -9.57 -19.19
C GLU A 160 -7.32 -10.65 -20.26
N SER A 161 -6.28 -10.54 -21.09
CA SER A 161 -6.00 -11.50 -22.15
C SER A 161 -5.69 -12.89 -21.59
N PHE A 162 -4.89 -12.97 -20.54
CA PHE A 162 -4.60 -14.24 -19.87
C PHE A 162 -5.85 -14.92 -19.32
N ALA A 163 -6.70 -14.13 -18.62
CA ALA A 163 -7.96 -14.64 -18.08
C ALA A 163 -8.92 -15.10 -19.18
N ARG A 164 -9.00 -14.35 -20.31
CA ARG A 164 -9.77 -14.75 -21.49
C ARG A 164 -9.31 -16.08 -22.03
N ASP A 165 -8.00 -16.24 -22.24
CA ASP A 165 -7.43 -17.46 -22.81
C ASP A 165 -7.65 -18.65 -21.88
N LYS A 166 -7.43 -18.48 -20.57
CA LYS A 166 -7.65 -19.53 -19.55
C LYS A 166 -9.11 -19.93 -19.36
N SER A 167 -10.05 -18.98 -19.52
CA SER A 167 -11.50 -19.21 -19.37
C SER A 167 -12.19 -19.72 -20.64
N GLY A 168 -11.45 -19.76 -21.76
CA GLY A 168 -12.06 -19.98 -23.09
C GLY A 168 -13.02 -18.85 -23.49
N GLY A 169 -12.78 -17.62 -23.01
CA GLY A 169 -13.60 -16.44 -23.30
C GLY A 169 -14.89 -16.35 -22.46
N LYS A 170 -15.14 -17.26 -21.50
CA LYS A 170 -16.33 -17.24 -20.65
C LYS A 170 -16.31 -16.07 -19.68
N LYS A 171 -17.34 -15.22 -19.74
CA LYS A 171 -17.55 -14.06 -18.85
C LYS A 171 -18.54 -14.40 -17.74
N VAL A 172 -18.40 -13.72 -16.61
CA VAL A 172 -19.32 -13.74 -15.47
C VAL A 172 -19.57 -12.32 -14.98
N THR A 173 -20.75 -12.06 -14.40
CA THR A 173 -21.04 -10.79 -13.76
C THR A 173 -20.13 -10.57 -12.57
N TYR A 174 -19.62 -9.33 -12.41
CA TYR A 174 -18.78 -8.95 -11.30
C TYR A 174 -19.06 -7.51 -10.89
N THR A 175 -19.87 -7.34 -9.84
CA THR A 175 -20.45 -6.07 -9.42
C THR A 175 -19.52 -5.22 -8.54
N ASN A 176 -18.22 -5.58 -8.45
CA ASN A 176 -17.25 -4.75 -7.75
C ASN A 176 -17.17 -3.35 -8.41
N PRO A 177 -17.14 -2.25 -7.63
CA PRO A 177 -17.12 -0.88 -8.17
C PRO A 177 -16.02 -0.66 -9.21
N VAL A 178 -14.81 -1.19 -9.02
CA VAL A 178 -13.70 -1.11 -9.98
C VAL A 178 -14.07 -1.73 -11.34
N ALA A 179 -14.73 -2.87 -11.32
CA ALA A 179 -15.14 -3.53 -12.55
C ALA A 179 -16.33 -2.82 -13.22
N VAL A 180 -17.28 -2.30 -12.40
CA VAL A 180 -18.42 -1.51 -12.92
C VAL A 180 -17.92 -0.27 -13.65
N GLU A 181 -16.98 0.44 -13.05
CA GLU A 181 -16.38 1.64 -13.66
C GLU A 181 -15.56 1.31 -14.91
N LYS A 182 -14.72 0.28 -14.84
CA LYS A 182 -13.79 -0.01 -15.93
C LYS A 182 -14.44 -0.68 -17.14
N ASN A 183 -15.46 -1.53 -16.95
CA ASN A 183 -16.01 -2.31 -18.07
C ASN A 183 -17.53 -2.64 -17.96
N GLY A 184 -18.24 -2.03 -17.00
CA GLY A 184 -19.66 -2.29 -16.82
C GLY A 184 -19.97 -3.52 -15.95
N GLY A 185 -19.04 -4.04 -15.17
CA GLY A 185 -19.30 -5.01 -14.11
C GLY A 185 -19.24 -6.47 -14.53
N TRP A 186 -18.22 -6.87 -15.27
CA TRP A 186 -17.96 -8.26 -15.62
C TRP A 186 -16.48 -8.63 -15.52
N ARG A 187 -16.19 -9.89 -15.42
CA ARG A 187 -14.83 -10.46 -15.55
C ARG A 187 -14.87 -11.81 -16.27
N TYR A 188 -13.71 -12.27 -16.72
CA TYR A 188 -13.58 -13.64 -17.18
C TYR A 188 -13.68 -14.63 -16.03
N SER A 189 -14.19 -15.85 -16.32
CA SER A 189 -14.41 -16.91 -15.30
C SER A 189 -13.10 -17.62 -14.90
N TYR A 190 -11.98 -16.93 -14.88
CA TYR A 190 -10.69 -17.41 -14.43
C TYR A 190 -10.04 -16.35 -13.55
N GLY A 191 -9.76 -16.66 -12.29
CA GLY A 191 -9.19 -15.75 -11.34
C GLY A 191 -9.88 -14.37 -11.34
N ASN A 192 -9.12 -13.29 -11.09
CA ASN A 192 -9.63 -11.92 -11.12
C ASN A 192 -8.68 -10.98 -11.86
N MET A 193 -9.03 -10.57 -13.09
CA MET A 193 -8.22 -9.65 -13.89
C MET A 193 -8.07 -8.25 -13.27
N PHE A 194 -8.88 -7.91 -12.27
CA PHE A 194 -8.79 -6.66 -11.51
C PHE A 194 -7.92 -6.77 -10.27
N TYR A 195 -7.26 -7.90 -10.03
CA TYR A 195 -6.62 -8.18 -8.75
C TYR A 195 -5.58 -7.13 -8.35
N VAL A 196 -4.69 -6.74 -9.26
CA VAL A 196 -3.74 -5.64 -9.03
C VAL A 196 -4.45 -4.34 -8.69
N LEU A 197 -5.50 -3.98 -9.41
CA LEU A 197 -6.27 -2.76 -9.12
C LEU A 197 -6.91 -2.82 -7.73
N LEU A 198 -7.43 -3.99 -7.32
CA LEU A 198 -8.02 -4.19 -5.99
C LEU A 198 -6.98 -4.08 -4.87
N VAL A 199 -5.83 -4.72 -5.04
CA VAL A 199 -4.73 -4.64 -4.05
C VAL A 199 -4.20 -3.21 -3.97
N SER A 200 -4.00 -2.56 -5.12
CA SER A 200 -3.45 -1.19 -5.19
C SER A 200 -4.35 -0.14 -4.53
N GLN A 201 -5.66 -0.38 -4.40
CA GLN A 201 -6.56 0.53 -3.65
C GLN A 201 -6.15 0.70 -2.18
N TYR A 202 -5.51 -0.31 -1.61
CA TYR A 202 -5.04 -0.30 -0.22
C TYR A 202 -3.59 0.13 -0.06
N LEU A 203 -2.86 0.22 -1.17
CA LEU A 203 -1.45 0.62 -1.20
C LEU A 203 -1.32 2.10 -1.53
N THR A 204 -0.51 2.79 -0.74
CA THR A 204 -0.11 4.15 -1.08
C THR A 204 1.17 4.07 -1.90
N VAL A 205 1.08 4.36 -3.19
CA VAL A 205 2.27 4.51 -4.03
C VAL A 205 2.86 5.88 -3.69
N ALA A 206 4.02 5.87 -3.03
CA ALA A 206 4.83 7.06 -2.93
C ALA A 206 5.70 7.12 -4.20
N HIS A 207 5.20 7.77 -5.24
CA HIS A 207 6.05 8.16 -6.36
C HIS A 207 6.64 9.53 -6.03
N PHE A 208 7.92 9.57 -5.74
CA PHE A 208 8.65 10.79 -5.48
C PHE A 208 9.58 11.04 -6.66
N ASP A 209 9.31 12.12 -7.40
CA ASP A 209 10.14 12.56 -8.52
C ASP A 209 11.51 13.09 -8.07
N ASP A 210 11.74 13.20 -6.76
CA ASP A 210 12.95 13.73 -6.12
C ASP A 210 13.59 12.63 -5.25
N GLU A 211 14.83 12.27 -5.58
CA GLU A 211 15.62 11.26 -4.83
C GLU A 211 15.76 11.62 -3.34
N THR A 212 15.77 12.90 -2.99
CA THR A 212 15.82 13.35 -1.61
C THR A 212 14.53 13.02 -0.87
N VAL A 213 13.39 13.25 -1.50
CA VAL A 213 12.06 12.93 -0.94
C VAL A 213 11.90 11.42 -0.79
N GLN A 214 12.38 10.66 -1.76
CA GLN A 214 12.40 9.21 -1.69
C GLN A 214 13.21 8.74 -0.47
N ALA A 215 14.44 9.24 -0.28
CA ALA A 215 15.29 8.87 0.85
C ALA A 215 14.66 9.24 2.22
N ILE A 216 13.98 10.41 2.32
CA ILE A 216 13.23 10.82 3.51
C ILE A 216 12.13 9.81 3.83
N MET A 217 11.37 9.40 2.83
CA MET A 217 10.25 8.48 3.02
C MET A 217 10.70 7.04 3.27
N GLU A 218 11.73 6.57 2.61
CA GLU A 218 12.34 5.26 2.89
C GLU A 218 12.78 5.14 4.36
N GLU A 219 13.35 6.22 4.91
CA GLU A 219 13.66 6.25 6.33
C GLU A 219 12.42 6.29 7.20
N ALA A 220 11.43 7.14 6.88
CA ALA A 220 10.21 7.32 7.67
C ALA A 220 9.41 6.01 7.80
N LEU A 221 9.31 5.25 6.73
CA LEU A 221 8.52 4.02 6.66
C LEU A 221 9.05 2.88 7.53
N LYS A 222 10.33 2.91 7.92
CA LYS A 222 10.89 1.94 8.89
C LYS A 222 10.20 2.00 10.25
N TYR A 223 9.52 3.10 10.55
CA TYR A 223 8.88 3.37 11.84
C TYR A 223 7.36 3.26 11.79
N GLU A 224 6.78 2.79 10.68
CA GLU A 224 5.34 2.59 10.56
C GLU A 224 4.81 1.64 11.65
N GLY A 225 3.70 2.03 12.27
CA GLY A 225 3.10 1.26 13.36
C GLY A 225 3.76 1.47 14.74
N TRP A 226 4.85 2.25 14.84
CA TRP A 226 5.47 2.53 16.13
C TRP A 226 4.60 3.46 16.98
N THR A 227 4.70 3.29 18.30
CA THR A 227 3.98 4.13 19.25
C THR A 227 4.58 5.54 19.28
N TYR A 228 3.72 6.57 19.27
CA TYR A 228 4.12 7.94 19.53
C TYR A 228 4.75 8.09 20.92
N VAL A 229 5.88 8.77 21.02
CA VAL A 229 6.54 9.10 22.29
C VAL A 229 6.84 10.60 22.34
N TYR A 230 6.20 11.32 23.25
CA TYR A 230 6.44 12.75 23.43
C TYR A 230 7.92 13.03 23.76
N GLY A 231 8.54 13.91 23.00
CA GLY A 231 9.99 14.21 23.10
C GLY A 231 10.90 13.20 22.43
N GLY A 232 10.36 12.12 21.85
CA GLY A 232 11.12 11.12 21.10
C GLY A 232 11.66 11.69 19.78
N ASP A 233 12.90 11.36 19.41
CA ASP A 233 13.59 11.90 18.25
C ASP A 233 14.53 10.91 17.54
N SER A 234 14.49 9.64 17.93
CA SER A 234 15.40 8.61 17.42
C SER A 234 14.79 7.21 17.54
N PRO A 235 15.31 6.21 16.80
CA PRO A 235 14.84 4.83 16.91
C PRO A 235 14.96 4.24 18.33
N SER A 236 15.86 4.76 19.16
CA SER A 236 16.02 4.30 20.55
C SER A 236 14.92 4.79 21.49
N THR A 237 14.25 5.89 21.15
CA THR A 237 13.20 6.51 21.96
C THR A 237 11.81 6.37 21.34
N SER A 238 11.69 5.96 20.08
CA SER A 238 10.58 6.26 19.19
C SER A 238 10.50 7.77 18.92
N PHE A 239 9.37 8.27 18.40
CA PHE A 239 9.29 9.60 17.85
C PHE A 239 8.05 10.38 18.33
N ASP A 240 8.21 11.69 18.49
CA ASP A 240 7.11 12.63 18.36
C ASP A 240 7.02 13.16 16.92
N CYS A 241 6.05 14.03 16.63
CA CYS A 241 5.78 14.51 15.28
C CYS A 241 7.00 15.20 14.63
N SER A 242 7.61 16.13 15.33
CA SER A 242 8.77 16.90 14.83
C SER A 242 10.08 16.14 14.93
N GLY A 243 10.20 15.22 15.88
CA GLY A 243 11.34 14.31 15.97
C GLY A 243 11.44 13.35 14.80
N LEU A 244 10.31 12.77 14.37
CA LEU A 244 10.26 11.94 13.17
C LEU A 244 10.69 12.72 11.93
N VAL A 245 10.14 13.90 11.72
CA VAL A 245 10.49 14.78 10.60
C VAL A 245 11.98 15.15 10.66
N GLN A 246 12.48 15.61 11.80
CA GLN A 246 13.88 15.96 11.98
C GLN A 246 14.81 14.80 11.64
N TRP A 247 14.50 13.61 12.14
CA TRP A 247 15.28 12.39 11.90
C TRP A 247 15.34 12.03 10.42
N CYS A 248 14.19 11.95 9.76
CA CYS A 248 14.11 11.51 8.37
C CYS A 248 14.80 12.50 7.41
N TYR A 249 14.60 13.79 7.62
CA TYR A 249 15.31 14.81 6.84
C TYR A 249 16.82 14.81 7.13
N GLY A 250 17.22 14.58 8.39
CA GLY A 250 18.61 14.43 8.77
C GLY A 250 19.32 13.28 8.06
N LYS A 251 18.61 12.16 7.83
CA LYS A 251 19.12 11.02 7.04
C LYS A 251 19.33 11.36 5.56
N ALA A 252 18.53 12.26 5.03
CA ALA A 252 18.69 12.81 3.68
C ALA A 252 19.66 14.00 3.61
N GLY A 253 20.39 14.29 4.69
CA GLY A 253 21.38 15.37 4.75
C GLY A 253 20.82 16.78 5.01
N ILE A 254 19.53 16.90 5.35
CA ILE A 254 18.85 18.16 5.60
C ILE A 254 18.63 18.34 7.10
N ALA A 255 19.31 19.32 7.71
CA ALA A 255 19.18 19.62 9.13
C ALA A 255 17.93 20.46 9.39
N LEU A 256 17.04 19.99 10.26
CA LEU A 256 15.84 20.71 10.72
C LEU A 256 15.90 20.96 12.23
N PRO A 257 15.26 22.05 12.72
CA PRO A 257 15.09 22.28 14.14
C PRO A 257 14.26 21.18 14.84
N ARG A 258 14.34 21.12 16.18
CA ARG A 258 13.73 20.06 16.97
C ARG A 258 12.20 20.15 17.05
N THR A 259 11.66 21.35 17.18
CA THR A 259 10.22 21.52 17.43
C THR A 259 9.44 21.83 16.17
N ALA A 260 8.15 21.43 16.13
CA ALA A 260 7.28 21.71 15.00
C ALA A 260 7.13 23.21 14.71
N GLN A 261 7.11 24.06 15.76
CA GLN A 261 7.07 25.52 15.59
C GLN A 261 8.34 26.06 14.94
N GLU A 262 9.51 25.57 15.34
CA GLU A 262 10.78 26.00 14.73
C GLU A 262 10.90 25.50 13.29
N GLN A 263 10.45 24.28 13.00
CA GLN A 263 10.40 23.75 11.64
C GLN A 263 9.48 24.61 10.75
N TYR A 264 8.34 25.05 11.27
CA TYR A 264 7.47 25.99 10.58
C TYR A 264 8.19 27.32 10.27
N ASN A 265 8.91 27.86 11.24
CA ASN A 265 9.58 29.14 11.11
C ASN A 265 10.69 29.16 10.05
N VAL A 266 11.33 28.01 9.78
CA VAL A 266 12.43 27.90 8.78
C VAL A 266 11.96 27.53 7.39
N THR A 267 10.66 27.21 7.21
CA THR A 267 10.10 26.85 5.90
C THR A 267 9.53 28.08 5.16
N GLN A 268 9.39 27.95 3.86
CA GLN A 268 8.57 28.86 3.07
C GLN A 268 7.12 28.40 3.18
N HIS A 269 6.27 29.21 3.78
CA HIS A 269 4.84 28.87 3.92
C HIS A 269 4.14 28.93 2.57
N ILE A 270 3.38 27.89 2.27
CA ILE A 270 2.57 27.74 1.05
C ILE A 270 1.19 27.20 1.42
N PRO A 271 0.16 27.49 0.63
CA PRO A 271 -1.14 26.83 0.80
C PRO A 271 -1.02 25.32 0.53
N LEU A 272 -1.86 24.52 1.19
CA LEU A 272 -1.85 23.06 0.99
C LEU A 272 -2.07 22.65 -0.48
N SER A 273 -2.83 23.46 -1.24
CA SER A 273 -3.08 23.23 -2.67
C SER A 273 -1.83 23.33 -3.57
N GLU A 274 -0.76 23.97 -3.08
CA GLU A 274 0.52 24.08 -3.76
C GLU A 274 1.59 23.12 -3.20
N ALA A 275 1.22 22.35 -2.17
CA ALA A 275 2.13 21.41 -1.55
C ALA A 275 2.43 20.22 -2.48
N LYS A 276 3.70 19.83 -2.49
CA LYS A 276 4.21 18.66 -3.19
C LYS A 276 4.73 17.64 -2.19
N ALA A 277 4.80 16.38 -2.59
CA ALA A 277 5.43 15.36 -1.77
C ALA A 277 6.83 15.81 -1.35
N GLY A 278 7.16 15.62 -0.06
CA GLY A 278 8.37 16.13 0.55
C GLY A 278 8.25 17.53 1.17
N ASP A 279 7.14 18.26 0.99
CA ASP A 279 6.86 19.44 1.81
C ASP A 279 6.39 19.01 3.21
N LEU A 280 6.46 19.90 4.17
CA LEU A 280 5.88 19.69 5.51
C LEU A 280 4.46 20.22 5.57
N VAL A 281 3.60 19.57 6.33
CA VAL A 281 2.26 20.09 6.62
C VAL A 281 2.15 20.35 8.12
N PHE A 282 1.61 21.51 8.48
CA PHE A 282 1.60 22.04 9.84
C PHE A 282 0.19 22.24 10.37
N PHE A 283 0.05 22.01 11.68
CA PHE A 283 -1.22 22.13 12.36
C PHE A 283 -1.09 22.90 13.66
N HIS A 284 -2.12 23.67 13.98
CA HIS A 284 -2.24 24.43 15.23
C HIS A 284 -3.23 23.79 16.18
N SER A 285 -3.12 24.11 17.46
CA SER A 285 -4.13 23.76 18.49
C SER A 285 -4.49 22.27 18.56
N THR A 286 -3.62 21.35 18.15
CA THR A 286 -3.82 19.90 18.32
C THR A 286 -3.65 19.48 19.78
N TYR A 287 -2.91 20.26 20.55
CA TYR A 287 -2.83 20.21 22.01
C TYR A 287 -2.36 21.59 22.55
N ASN A 288 -2.42 21.79 23.87
CA ASN A 288 -1.99 23.05 24.49
C ASN A 288 -0.46 23.07 24.68
N ALA A 289 0.27 23.58 23.69
CA ALA A 289 1.75 23.67 23.68
C ALA A 289 2.29 25.06 24.07
N GLY A 290 1.44 26.07 24.15
CA GLY A 290 1.88 27.46 24.32
C GLY A 290 2.52 28.10 23.05
N THR A 291 2.52 27.39 21.93
CA THR A 291 2.99 27.85 20.62
C THR A 291 1.86 27.77 19.60
N TYR A 292 2.00 28.48 18.47
CA TYR A 292 1.00 28.43 17.40
C TYR A 292 0.97 27.06 16.73
N ILE A 293 2.13 26.58 16.24
CA ILE A 293 2.21 25.24 15.63
C ILE A 293 2.45 24.20 16.71
N THR A 294 1.61 23.17 16.68
CA THR A 294 1.60 22.09 17.67
C THR A 294 1.83 20.71 17.07
N HIS A 295 1.70 20.57 15.74
CA HIS A 295 1.94 19.30 15.05
C HIS A 295 2.47 19.51 13.64
N VAL A 296 3.21 18.52 13.14
CA VAL A 296 3.80 18.48 11.80
C VAL A 296 3.79 17.08 11.23
N GLY A 297 3.66 16.98 9.91
CA GLY A 297 3.79 15.73 9.16
C GLY A 297 4.49 15.94 7.82
N LEU A 298 4.95 14.87 7.21
CA LEU A 298 5.49 14.82 5.86
C LEU A 298 4.31 14.79 4.87
N TYR A 299 4.18 15.78 4.01
CA TYR A 299 3.18 15.74 2.95
C TYR A 299 3.61 14.75 1.87
N VAL A 300 2.73 13.82 1.52
CA VAL A 300 3.01 12.72 0.58
C VAL A 300 2.19 12.82 -0.71
N GLY A 301 1.55 13.96 -0.94
CA GLY A 301 0.64 14.14 -2.07
C GLY A 301 -0.80 13.70 -1.78
N ASN A 302 -1.72 13.97 -2.70
CA ASN A 302 -3.12 13.52 -2.67
C ASN A 302 -3.86 13.79 -1.35
N ASN A 303 -3.65 14.98 -0.75
CA ASN A 303 -4.19 15.34 0.56
C ASN A 303 -3.88 14.33 1.67
N ARG A 304 -2.70 13.75 1.67
CA ARG A 304 -2.22 12.83 2.71
C ARG A 304 -0.90 13.30 3.30
N MET A 305 -0.69 12.94 4.55
CA MET A 305 0.58 13.11 5.24
C MET A 305 1.03 11.78 5.87
N TYR A 306 2.32 11.64 6.08
CA TYR A 306 2.92 10.65 6.97
C TYR A 306 3.41 11.35 8.23
N HIS A 307 3.02 10.88 9.41
CA HIS A 307 3.31 11.58 10.66
C HIS A 307 3.45 10.64 11.85
N ALA A 308 4.12 11.11 12.90
CA ALA A 308 4.02 10.45 14.19
C ALA A 308 2.66 10.80 14.81
N GLY A 309 1.67 9.96 14.49
CA GLY A 309 0.44 9.79 15.23
C GLY A 309 0.61 8.70 16.27
N ASN A 310 -0.49 8.11 16.75
CA ASN A 310 -0.44 6.92 17.58
C ASN A 310 -1.37 5.84 17.03
N PRO A 311 -0.85 4.94 16.20
CA PRO A 311 0.54 4.73 15.81
C PRO A 311 1.06 5.72 14.75
N ILE A 312 2.40 5.70 14.51
CA ILE A 312 3.03 6.38 13.37
C ILE A 312 2.46 5.77 12.08
N SER A 313 1.87 6.63 11.22
CA SER A 313 1.15 6.14 10.05
C SER A 313 0.80 7.26 9.07
N TYR A 314 0.12 6.90 7.98
CA TYR A 314 -0.52 7.87 7.10
C TYR A 314 -1.79 8.44 7.69
N ALA A 315 -2.09 9.70 7.37
CA ALA A 315 -3.35 10.35 7.69
C ALA A 315 -3.93 11.07 6.47
N ASP A 316 -5.26 11.01 6.34
CA ASP A 316 -6.02 11.71 5.31
C ASP A 316 -6.34 13.13 5.80
N LEU A 317 -5.83 14.13 5.09
CA LEU A 317 -5.99 15.54 5.40
C LEU A 317 -7.39 16.09 5.07
N THR A 318 -8.23 15.35 4.35
CA THR A 318 -9.62 15.75 4.09
C THR A 318 -10.52 15.56 5.31
N GLY A 319 -10.07 14.80 6.30
CA GLY A 319 -10.77 14.57 7.55
C GLY A 319 -11.02 15.87 8.33
N SER A 320 -12.20 16.02 8.92
CA SER A 320 -12.64 17.24 9.60
C SER A 320 -11.69 17.70 10.70
N TYR A 321 -11.09 16.79 11.45
CA TYR A 321 -10.10 17.11 12.48
C TYR A 321 -8.89 17.85 11.87
N TRP A 322 -8.28 17.28 10.84
CA TRP A 322 -7.11 17.87 10.20
C TRP A 322 -7.44 19.21 9.53
N GLN A 323 -8.58 19.30 8.85
CA GLN A 323 -9.04 20.55 8.24
C GLN A 323 -9.25 21.67 9.26
N GLN A 324 -9.75 21.35 10.45
CA GLN A 324 -9.99 22.31 11.52
C GLN A 324 -8.70 22.85 12.14
N HIS A 325 -7.62 22.05 12.11
CA HIS A 325 -6.33 22.39 12.72
C HIS A 325 -5.26 22.79 11.70
N LEU A 326 -5.55 22.77 10.42
CA LEU A 326 -4.59 23.04 9.35
C LEU A 326 -4.07 24.48 9.41
N ALA A 327 -2.76 24.63 9.53
CA ALA A 327 -2.07 25.91 9.42
C ALA A 327 -1.52 26.18 8.00
N GLY A 328 -1.39 25.13 7.18
CA GLY A 328 -0.85 25.19 5.83
C GLY A 328 0.33 24.25 5.63
N ALA A 329 1.03 24.40 4.52
CA ALA A 329 2.23 23.63 4.22
C ALA A 329 3.47 24.52 4.26
N GLY A 330 4.65 23.91 4.33
CA GLY A 330 5.92 24.60 4.32
C GLY A 330 6.96 23.84 3.51
N ARG A 331 7.61 24.58 2.59
CA ARG A 331 8.66 24.05 1.75
C ARG A 331 10.02 24.38 2.36
N ILE A 332 10.91 23.39 2.44
CA ILE A 332 12.29 23.62 2.87
C ILE A 332 12.99 24.48 1.83
N LYS A 333 13.61 25.57 2.26
CA LYS A 333 14.47 26.40 1.41
C LYS A 333 15.79 25.66 1.19
N GLN A 334 16.07 25.31 -0.04
CA GLN A 334 17.37 24.78 -0.46
C GLN A 334 18.37 25.92 -0.60
#